data_47979b04231a7fff1d231620cc851417
#
_entry.id   47979b04231a7fff1d231620cc851417
#
_cell.length_a   1.000
_cell.length_b   1.000
_cell.length_c   1.000
_cell.angle_alpha   90.00
_cell.angle_beta   90.00
_cell.angle_gamma   90.00
#
_symmetry.space_group_name_H-M   'P 1'
#
loop_
_entity.id
_entity.type
_entity.pdbx_description
1 polymer ?
#
loop_
_entity_poly.entity_id
_entity_poly.type
_entity_poly.pdbx_seq_one_letter_code
_entity_poly.pdbx_strand_id
1 'polypeptide(L)'
;VKNVYLFQPQYAVDVGTQVNYYLPYSVGCIWSYAQQFDDIKEHYRLGDLIFSREPLDSLLDRLDNPSVCGFGCYVWNENYCVAVAQAIKQRWPNCVIVFGGPQANSGMTKHAFIDSFIFGEGEENFIFLLRELIADKAPELFYNKRRIDVLDFPSPYTSGVFDDIIKQNPNVVWAMTLETNRGCPYACTFCDWGSVTYSKVKKFDIERVQQDLEWAVKNPIRYLLCADANMGIYKERDVEIARMVRSVAERGQLESVNFQYAKNSTEHVFSIAKELGHLSRGITVSVQSMNDDTLDAIKRTNLDTNNIKKMMRLSAEYNIPTYTEVILGLPSETLESWKDGFDRILELGQHNLVDMWFAQVLINSEMAQPEYRRQYGIKTIVAKDYMPLYNKNDSREIAETIEIVNQTATMTTEDMVEAYMYGWMILHLHIGGYTQIIAKYLRQAHNISYRKFYDQIFAMIAEHSPEFKEHYEQTRTVVSHYLNTGEVLPWADIRNGAHALHSNSYLWMFEHKQSIFNFASAVARVPEWVHQLQQSFIYDQAQCYPLTISANYNIIKQCAEPVVYSITPQPNVSSDFNFYQVRRKGLLKNKIFIGNNHDSW
;
A
#
# COMPACT_ATOMS: atom_id res chain seq x y z
N VAL A 1 -34.22 22.86 -6.85
CA VAL A 1 -32.83 22.45 -6.81
C VAL A 1 -32.79 20.94 -6.66
N LYS A 2 -32.05 20.26 -7.55
CA LYS A 2 -31.96 18.80 -7.63
C LYS A 2 -30.80 18.31 -6.73
N ASN A 3 -30.96 17.14 -6.09
CA ASN A 3 -29.93 16.59 -5.22
C ASN A 3 -28.90 15.78 -6.03
N VAL A 4 -27.62 16.03 -5.77
CA VAL A 4 -26.48 15.25 -6.26
C VAL A 4 -25.85 14.54 -5.08
N TYR A 5 -25.57 13.24 -5.21
CA TYR A 5 -24.82 12.45 -4.24
C TYR A 5 -23.55 11.94 -4.89
N LEU A 6 -22.44 12.03 -4.16
CA LEU A 6 -21.14 11.59 -4.66
C LEU A 6 -20.56 10.51 -3.73
N PHE A 7 -20.13 9.43 -4.33
CA PHE A 7 -19.74 8.21 -3.64
C PHE A 7 -18.25 7.91 -3.85
N GLN A 8 -17.52 7.78 -2.77
CA GLN A 8 -16.17 7.21 -2.72
C GLN A 8 -16.06 6.35 -1.46
N PRO A 9 -16.87 5.29 -1.34
CA PRO A 9 -16.88 4.45 -0.15
C PRO A 9 -15.56 3.69 -0.02
N GLN A 10 -15.15 3.49 1.23
CA GLN A 10 -13.93 2.78 1.57
C GLN A 10 -14.14 1.97 2.83
N TYR A 11 -13.22 1.05 3.10
CA TYR A 11 -13.20 0.30 4.34
C TYR A 11 -12.68 1.18 5.48
N ALA A 12 -13.26 1.00 6.66
CA ALA A 12 -12.74 1.61 7.88
C ALA A 12 -11.48 0.88 8.35
N VAL A 13 -10.57 1.64 8.94
CA VAL A 13 -9.41 1.11 9.64
C VAL A 13 -9.61 1.33 11.13
N ASP A 14 -9.59 0.25 11.94
CA ASP A 14 -9.71 0.37 13.40
C ASP A 14 -8.42 0.97 13.99
N VAL A 15 -8.57 2.08 14.72
CA VAL A 15 -7.48 2.75 15.42
C VAL A 15 -7.82 2.81 16.91
N GLY A 16 -7.42 1.79 17.66
CA GLY A 16 -7.77 1.64 19.07
C GLY A 16 -9.28 1.47 19.25
N THR A 17 -9.95 2.45 19.87
CA THR A 17 -11.40 2.48 20.06
C THR A 17 -12.14 3.30 19.00
N GLN A 18 -11.43 3.92 18.07
CA GLN A 18 -11.94 4.78 17.01
C GLN A 18 -11.78 4.09 15.64
N VAL A 19 -12.43 4.64 14.64
CA VAL A 19 -12.29 4.24 13.25
C VAL A 19 -11.64 5.35 12.44
N ASN A 20 -10.76 4.98 11.53
CA ASN A 20 -10.11 5.88 10.59
C ASN A 20 -10.76 5.74 9.21
N TYR A 21 -11.06 6.90 8.61
CA TYR A 21 -11.44 7.01 7.20
C TYR A 21 -10.64 8.12 6.52
N TYR A 22 -10.32 7.91 5.25
CA TYR A 22 -9.89 9.02 4.41
C TYR A 22 -11.07 9.90 4.03
N LEU A 23 -10.88 11.21 4.00
CA LEU A 23 -11.84 12.10 3.37
C LEU A 23 -11.99 11.72 1.88
N PRO A 24 -13.21 11.72 1.32
CA PRO A 24 -13.46 11.28 -0.06
C PRO A 24 -12.95 12.30 -1.07
N TYR A 25 -11.63 12.38 -1.22
CA TYR A 25 -10.90 13.46 -1.88
C TYR A 25 -11.29 13.64 -3.35
N SER A 26 -11.33 12.57 -4.15
CA SER A 26 -11.56 12.70 -5.58
C SER A 26 -12.96 13.26 -5.90
N VAL A 27 -13.99 12.74 -5.21
CA VAL A 27 -15.36 13.27 -5.39
C VAL A 27 -15.53 14.64 -4.72
N GLY A 28 -14.75 14.92 -3.68
CA GLY A 28 -14.64 16.27 -3.11
C GLY A 28 -14.09 17.28 -4.11
N CYS A 29 -13.06 16.94 -4.89
CA CYS A 29 -12.53 17.77 -5.98
C CYS A 29 -13.59 18.04 -7.05
N ILE A 30 -14.35 17.01 -7.44
CA ILE A 30 -15.45 17.15 -8.42
C ILE A 30 -16.45 18.20 -7.95
N TRP A 31 -16.94 18.10 -6.70
CA TRP A 31 -17.94 19.03 -6.21
C TRP A 31 -17.35 20.41 -5.91
N SER A 32 -16.14 20.47 -5.39
CA SER A 32 -15.42 21.74 -5.19
C SER A 32 -15.32 22.56 -6.48
N TYR A 33 -15.10 21.91 -7.61
CA TYR A 33 -15.10 22.54 -8.91
C TYR A 33 -16.52 22.90 -9.37
N ALA A 34 -17.49 22.01 -9.20
CA ALA A 34 -18.87 22.21 -9.62
C ALA A 34 -19.51 23.46 -8.98
N GLN A 35 -19.26 23.68 -7.70
CA GLN A 35 -19.81 24.84 -6.97
C GLN A 35 -19.18 26.19 -7.34
N GLN A 36 -18.22 26.24 -8.28
CA GLN A 36 -17.73 27.51 -8.82
C GLN A 36 -18.69 28.13 -9.85
N PHE A 37 -19.61 27.35 -10.40
CA PHE A 37 -20.48 27.74 -11.50
C PHE A 37 -21.90 28.08 -11.01
N ASP A 38 -22.38 29.29 -11.30
CA ASP A 38 -23.69 29.75 -10.84
C ASP A 38 -24.82 28.95 -11.47
N ASP A 39 -24.73 28.59 -12.75
CA ASP A 39 -25.68 27.73 -13.42
C ASP A 39 -25.82 26.33 -12.76
N ILE A 40 -24.74 25.82 -12.21
CA ILE A 40 -24.79 24.57 -11.47
C ILE A 40 -25.46 24.78 -10.10
N LYS A 41 -25.06 25.81 -9.33
CA LYS A 41 -25.64 26.15 -8.01
C LYS A 41 -27.14 26.42 -8.05
N GLU A 42 -27.61 27.02 -9.11
CA GLU A 42 -29.04 27.32 -9.32
C GLU A 42 -29.88 26.03 -9.50
N HIS A 43 -29.31 24.98 -10.11
CA HIS A 43 -30.03 23.76 -10.45
C HIS A 43 -29.74 22.58 -9.51
N TYR A 44 -28.54 22.52 -8.92
CA TYR A 44 -28.07 21.38 -8.13
C TYR A 44 -27.52 21.79 -6.77
N ARG A 45 -27.67 20.90 -5.80
CA ARG A 45 -26.99 20.96 -4.50
C ARG A 45 -26.39 19.60 -4.16
N LEU A 46 -25.30 19.60 -3.40
CA LEU A 46 -24.75 18.39 -2.81
C LEU A 46 -25.72 17.89 -1.72
N GLY A 47 -26.18 16.67 -1.85
CA GLY A 47 -26.96 15.99 -0.81
C GLY A 47 -26.05 15.45 0.26
N ASP A 48 -25.04 14.66 -0.15
CA ASP A 48 -24.02 14.12 0.77
C ASP A 48 -22.81 13.60 -0.03
N LEU A 49 -21.69 13.40 0.69
CA LEU A 49 -20.50 12.65 0.27
C LEU A 49 -20.48 11.31 1.00
N ILE A 50 -20.66 10.22 0.26
CA ILE A 50 -20.71 8.88 0.83
C ILE A 50 -19.28 8.29 0.86
N PHE A 51 -18.71 8.15 2.04
CA PHE A 51 -17.33 7.73 2.26
C PHE A 51 -17.17 6.34 2.90
N SER A 52 -18.25 5.83 3.51
CA SER A 52 -18.27 4.55 4.22
C SER A 52 -19.09 3.49 3.48
N ARG A 53 -18.82 2.24 3.77
CA ARG A 53 -19.57 1.08 3.25
C ARG A 53 -20.67 0.72 4.26
N GLU A 54 -21.85 1.21 4.01
CA GLU A 54 -23.03 0.96 4.84
C GLU A 54 -23.87 -0.18 4.26
N PRO A 55 -24.71 -0.85 5.07
CA PRO A 55 -25.76 -1.73 4.55
C PRO A 55 -26.63 -0.96 3.54
N LEU A 56 -26.96 -1.60 2.40
CA LEU A 56 -27.64 -0.94 1.30
C LEU A 56 -28.95 -0.26 1.72
N ASP A 57 -29.79 -0.94 2.49
CA ASP A 57 -31.07 -0.40 2.93
C ASP A 57 -30.89 0.87 3.78
N SER A 58 -29.94 0.86 4.71
CA SER A 58 -29.65 2.02 5.56
C SER A 58 -29.15 3.20 4.73
N LEU A 59 -28.29 2.94 3.75
CA LEU A 59 -27.79 3.96 2.83
C LEU A 59 -28.91 4.57 1.99
N LEU A 60 -29.76 3.72 1.38
CA LEU A 60 -30.86 4.18 0.55
C LEU A 60 -31.90 5.00 1.32
N ASP A 61 -32.15 4.66 2.58
CA ASP A 61 -33.10 5.41 3.44
C ASP A 61 -32.62 6.81 3.81
N ARG A 62 -31.31 7.05 3.73
CA ARG A 62 -30.68 8.37 3.94
C ARG A 62 -30.74 9.27 2.70
N LEU A 63 -30.92 8.72 1.50
CA LEU A 63 -30.93 9.51 0.28
C LEU A 63 -32.30 10.15 0.06
N ASP A 64 -32.31 11.48 -0.12
CA ASP A 64 -33.51 12.25 -0.42
C ASP A 64 -33.62 12.52 -1.92
N ASN A 65 -34.44 11.79 -2.61
CA ASN A 65 -34.77 11.96 -4.03
C ASN A 65 -33.56 12.33 -4.91
N PRO A 66 -32.57 11.43 -5.06
CA PRO A 66 -31.37 11.69 -5.82
C PRO A 66 -31.66 11.89 -7.30
N SER A 67 -31.13 12.96 -7.88
CA SER A 67 -31.24 13.25 -9.31
C SER A 67 -30.01 12.79 -10.09
N VAL A 68 -28.82 12.90 -9.47
CA VAL A 68 -27.55 12.44 -10.02
C VAL A 68 -26.76 11.78 -8.92
N CYS A 69 -26.23 10.59 -9.19
CA CYS A 69 -25.32 9.88 -8.31
C CYS A 69 -24.00 9.60 -9.04
N GLY A 70 -22.92 10.22 -8.59
CA GLY A 70 -21.57 10.05 -9.15
C GLY A 70 -20.72 9.14 -8.27
N PHE A 71 -20.09 8.14 -8.88
CA PHE A 71 -19.29 7.12 -8.20
C PHE A 71 -17.82 7.24 -8.57
N GLY A 72 -16.96 7.49 -7.59
CA GLY A 72 -15.51 7.34 -7.68
C GLY A 72 -15.12 5.87 -7.46
N CYS A 73 -14.91 5.17 -8.57
CA CYS A 73 -14.72 3.73 -8.59
C CYS A 73 -13.24 3.36 -8.55
N TYR A 74 -12.86 2.62 -7.52
CA TYR A 74 -11.51 2.12 -7.25
C TYR A 74 -11.55 0.61 -7.00
N VAL A 75 -10.40 -0.05 -7.03
CA VAL A 75 -10.29 -1.49 -6.78
C VAL A 75 -10.89 -1.93 -5.46
N TRP A 76 -10.88 -1.07 -4.44
CA TRP A 76 -11.41 -1.37 -3.09
C TRP A 76 -12.90 -1.07 -2.89
N ASN A 77 -13.62 -0.61 -3.93
CA ASN A 77 -15.04 -0.27 -3.81
C ASN A 77 -15.89 -0.55 -5.06
N GLU A 78 -15.33 -1.21 -6.09
CA GLU A 78 -16.00 -1.42 -7.37
C GLU A 78 -17.32 -2.18 -7.21
N ASN A 79 -17.29 -3.36 -6.58
CA ASN A 79 -18.46 -4.21 -6.41
C ASN A 79 -19.53 -3.53 -5.54
N TYR A 80 -19.10 -2.84 -4.49
CA TYR A 80 -20.01 -2.08 -3.63
C TYR A 80 -20.66 -0.91 -4.40
N CYS A 81 -19.90 -0.14 -5.16
CA CYS A 81 -20.43 0.95 -5.99
C CYS A 81 -21.45 0.43 -7.02
N VAL A 82 -21.17 -0.70 -7.67
CA VAL A 82 -22.09 -1.35 -8.62
C VAL A 82 -23.38 -1.75 -7.95
N ALA A 83 -23.32 -2.39 -6.77
CA ALA A 83 -24.49 -2.81 -6.02
C ALA A 83 -25.34 -1.61 -5.54
N VAL A 84 -24.70 -0.56 -5.01
CA VAL A 84 -25.38 0.69 -4.60
C VAL A 84 -26.05 1.36 -5.79
N ALA A 85 -25.36 1.48 -6.91
CA ALA A 85 -25.89 2.11 -8.13
C ALA A 85 -27.13 1.36 -8.65
N GLN A 86 -27.08 0.02 -8.65
CA GLN A 86 -28.22 -0.82 -9.04
C GLN A 86 -29.43 -0.59 -8.12
N ALA A 87 -29.20 -0.57 -6.82
CA ALA A 87 -30.24 -0.36 -5.82
C ALA A 87 -30.85 1.05 -5.91
N ILE A 88 -30.03 2.08 -6.15
CA ILE A 88 -30.49 3.46 -6.42
C ILE A 88 -31.39 3.49 -7.66
N LYS A 89 -30.96 2.87 -8.75
CA LYS A 89 -31.71 2.88 -10.02
C LYS A 89 -33.06 2.15 -9.90
N GLN A 90 -33.12 1.11 -9.08
CA GLN A 90 -34.38 0.39 -8.77
C GLN A 90 -35.35 1.28 -7.98
N ARG A 91 -34.85 2.03 -6.99
CA ARG A 91 -35.68 2.89 -6.12
C ARG A 91 -36.04 4.22 -6.80
N TRP A 92 -35.11 4.78 -7.58
CA TRP A 92 -35.26 6.04 -8.33
C TRP A 92 -34.86 5.85 -9.80
N PRO A 93 -35.77 5.35 -10.66
CA PRO A 93 -35.46 5.02 -12.05
C PRO A 93 -34.94 6.20 -12.89
N ASN A 94 -35.33 7.43 -12.52
CA ASN A 94 -34.92 8.65 -13.22
C ASN A 94 -33.60 9.24 -12.71
N CYS A 95 -33.00 8.66 -11.66
CA CYS A 95 -31.69 9.10 -11.18
C CYS A 95 -30.61 8.79 -12.23
N VAL A 96 -29.79 9.77 -12.57
CA VAL A 96 -28.66 9.58 -13.48
C VAL A 96 -27.48 9.01 -12.71
N ILE A 97 -27.00 7.85 -13.14
CA ILE A 97 -25.88 7.12 -12.53
C ILE A 97 -24.61 7.34 -13.36
N VAL A 98 -23.58 7.87 -12.72
CA VAL A 98 -22.31 8.24 -13.37
C VAL A 98 -21.15 7.55 -12.67
N PHE A 99 -20.32 6.82 -13.43
CA PHE A 99 -19.11 6.18 -12.92
C PHE A 99 -17.85 6.88 -13.43
N GLY A 100 -16.91 7.11 -12.54
CA GLY A 100 -15.57 7.62 -12.85
C GLY A 100 -14.53 6.96 -11.95
N GLY A 101 -13.27 7.37 -12.11
CA GLY A 101 -12.14 6.82 -11.34
C GLY A 101 -11.42 5.67 -12.05
N PRO A 102 -10.34 5.13 -11.44
CA PRO A 102 -9.43 4.19 -12.10
C PRO A 102 -10.06 2.86 -12.51
N GLN A 103 -11.12 2.40 -11.84
CA GLN A 103 -11.81 1.15 -12.19
C GLN A 103 -12.92 1.33 -13.21
N ALA A 104 -13.37 2.57 -13.48
CA ALA A 104 -14.36 2.83 -14.53
C ALA A 104 -13.78 2.45 -15.89
N ASN A 105 -14.45 1.54 -16.60
CA ASN A 105 -13.98 1.03 -17.89
C ASN A 105 -15.15 0.66 -18.81
N SER A 106 -14.85 0.49 -20.09
CA SER A 106 -15.87 0.15 -21.10
C SER A 106 -16.56 -1.20 -20.87
N GLY A 107 -15.92 -2.13 -20.16
CA GLY A 107 -16.53 -3.42 -19.80
C GLY A 107 -17.72 -3.28 -18.83
N MET A 108 -17.82 -2.17 -18.11
CA MET A 108 -18.94 -1.88 -17.20
C MET A 108 -20.23 -1.50 -17.95
N THR A 109 -20.21 -1.26 -19.26
CA THR A 109 -21.42 -1.03 -20.08
C THR A 109 -22.39 -2.21 -20.09
N LYS A 110 -21.96 -3.39 -19.64
CA LYS A 110 -22.85 -4.52 -19.36
C LYS A 110 -23.91 -4.20 -18.29
N HIS A 111 -23.67 -3.21 -17.45
CA HIS A 111 -24.60 -2.76 -16.42
C HIS A 111 -25.50 -1.66 -16.97
N ALA A 112 -26.65 -2.03 -17.53
CA ALA A 112 -27.60 -1.12 -18.18
C ALA A 112 -28.17 -0.02 -17.26
N PHE A 113 -27.96 -0.11 -15.95
CA PHE A 113 -28.37 0.90 -14.98
C PHE A 113 -27.34 2.04 -14.81
N ILE A 114 -26.16 1.96 -15.42
CA ILE A 114 -25.17 3.03 -15.44
C ILE A 114 -25.41 3.87 -16.70
N ASP A 115 -25.72 5.15 -16.52
CA ASP A 115 -26.10 6.02 -17.62
C ASP A 115 -24.88 6.64 -18.31
N SER A 116 -23.75 6.82 -17.57
CA SER A 116 -22.59 7.52 -18.10
C SER A 116 -21.28 7.13 -17.40
N PHE A 117 -20.18 7.26 -18.14
CA PHE A 117 -18.82 7.04 -17.67
C PHE A 117 -17.94 8.28 -17.92
N ILE A 118 -17.15 8.64 -16.91
CA ILE A 118 -16.15 9.71 -17.01
C ILE A 118 -14.76 9.09 -16.94
N PHE A 119 -13.98 9.27 -18.00
CA PHE A 119 -12.60 8.82 -18.11
C PHE A 119 -11.61 9.97 -17.99
N GLY A 120 -10.50 9.76 -17.31
CA GLY A 120 -9.49 10.78 -17.05
C GLY A 120 -9.91 11.75 -15.95
N GLU A 121 -9.58 13.04 -16.12
CA GLU A 121 -9.91 14.09 -15.15
C GLU A 121 -11.42 14.32 -15.08
N GLY A 122 -11.98 14.22 -13.89
CA GLY A 122 -13.43 14.21 -13.70
C GLY A 122 -14.04 15.59 -13.55
N GLU A 123 -13.27 16.60 -13.15
CA GLU A 123 -13.79 17.91 -12.74
C GLU A 123 -14.59 18.59 -13.88
N GLU A 124 -13.99 18.79 -15.06
CA GLU A 124 -14.68 19.41 -16.19
C GLU A 124 -15.75 18.49 -16.80
N ASN A 125 -15.45 17.20 -16.91
CA ASN A 125 -16.36 16.24 -17.52
C ASN A 125 -17.68 16.15 -16.75
N PHE A 126 -17.64 16.22 -15.41
CA PHE A 126 -18.85 16.22 -14.60
C PHE A 126 -19.68 17.49 -14.80
N ILE A 127 -19.05 18.64 -14.98
CA ILE A 127 -19.75 19.89 -15.29
C ILE A 127 -20.45 19.82 -16.66
N PHE A 128 -19.78 19.25 -17.67
CA PHE A 128 -20.43 19.07 -19.00
C PHE A 128 -21.67 18.19 -18.86
N LEU A 129 -21.60 17.09 -18.15
CA LEU A 129 -22.74 16.22 -17.90
C LEU A 129 -23.89 16.98 -17.21
N LEU A 130 -23.61 17.70 -16.12
CA LEU A 130 -24.63 18.45 -15.39
C LEU A 130 -25.30 19.50 -16.28
N ARG A 131 -24.54 20.19 -17.14
CA ARG A 131 -25.08 21.19 -18.10
C ARG A 131 -25.95 20.57 -19.18
N GLU A 132 -25.63 19.37 -19.65
CA GLU A 132 -26.51 18.64 -20.56
C GLU A 132 -27.84 18.30 -19.91
N LEU A 133 -27.80 17.84 -18.64
CA LEU A 133 -28.99 17.55 -17.85
C LEU A 133 -29.82 18.82 -17.51
N ILE A 134 -29.19 20.00 -17.37
CA ILE A 134 -29.89 21.29 -17.24
C ILE A 134 -30.62 21.64 -18.55
N ALA A 135 -30.02 21.32 -19.68
CA ALA A 135 -30.59 21.54 -21.01
C ALA A 135 -31.59 20.43 -21.44
N ASP A 136 -32.05 19.61 -20.53
CA ASP A 136 -32.94 18.44 -20.75
C ASP A 136 -32.43 17.47 -21.84
N LYS A 137 -31.10 17.34 -21.98
CA LYS A 137 -30.47 16.36 -22.85
C LYS A 137 -30.13 15.11 -22.09
N ALA A 138 -30.20 13.96 -22.75
CA ALA A 138 -29.63 12.72 -22.22
C ALA A 138 -28.11 12.87 -22.12
N PRO A 139 -27.47 12.33 -21.05
CA PRO A 139 -26.02 12.35 -20.92
C PRO A 139 -25.37 11.51 -22.01
N GLU A 140 -24.18 11.90 -22.45
CA GLU A 140 -23.32 11.04 -23.27
C GLU A 140 -22.94 9.80 -22.49
N LEU A 141 -22.79 8.65 -23.17
CA LEU A 141 -22.35 7.43 -22.51
C LEU A 141 -20.91 7.56 -21.97
N PHE A 142 -20.05 8.29 -22.69
CA PHE A 142 -18.65 8.48 -22.34
C PHE A 142 -18.22 9.94 -22.40
N TYR A 143 -17.66 10.43 -21.29
CA TYR A 143 -16.98 11.71 -21.22
C TYR A 143 -15.49 11.48 -21.04
N ASN A 144 -14.66 12.04 -21.92
CA ASN A 144 -13.20 11.88 -21.89
C ASN A 144 -12.46 13.18 -22.28
N LYS A 145 -13.10 14.32 -22.12
CA LYS A 145 -12.45 15.60 -22.33
C LYS A 145 -11.30 15.76 -21.35
N ARG A 146 -10.18 16.28 -21.84
CA ARG A 146 -8.94 16.39 -21.04
C ARG A 146 -8.57 17.83 -20.87
N ARG A 147 -8.26 18.20 -19.64
CA ARG A 147 -7.59 19.44 -19.32
C ARG A 147 -6.08 19.22 -19.38
N ILE A 148 -5.42 19.78 -20.39
CA ILE A 148 -4.06 19.31 -20.73
C ILE A 148 -2.95 20.01 -19.93
N ASP A 149 -3.09 21.27 -19.52
CA ASP A 149 -1.91 22.05 -19.16
C ASP A 149 -1.88 22.69 -17.76
N VAL A 150 -2.99 22.92 -17.08
CA VAL A 150 -3.03 23.68 -15.82
C VAL A 150 -3.88 22.99 -14.77
N LEU A 151 -3.34 22.82 -13.56
CA LEU A 151 -4.06 22.35 -12.38
C LEU A 151 -4.46 23.56 -11.51
N ASP A 152 -5.51 24.28 -11.93
CA ASP A 152 -6.07 25.43 -11.22
C ASP A 152 -7.43 25.11 -10.57
N PHE A 153 -7.72 23.84 -10.32
CA PHE A 153 -8.92 23.40 -9.64
C PHE A 153 -8.94 23.87 -8.17
N PRO A 154 -10.10 24.29 -7.65
CA PRO A 154 -10.21 24.64 -6.23
C PRO A 154 -9.97 23.44 -5.34
N SER A 155 -9.50 23.69 -4.14
CA SER A 155 -9.28 22.64 -3.16
C SER A 155 -10.60 22.22 -2.48
N PRO A 156 -10.86 20.90 -2.32
CA PRO A 156 -12.02 20.44 -1.55
C PRO A 156 -11.91 20.76 -0.05
N TYR A 157 -10.70 20.99 0.46
CA TYR A 157 -10.46 21.34 1.85
C TYR A 157 -10.89 22.78 2.16
N THR A 158 -10.49 23.72 1.32
CA THR A 158 -10.73 25.15 1.55
C THR A 158 -12.06 25.65 1.00
N SER A 159 -12.76 24.83 0.22
CA SER A 159 -14.06 25.17 -0.36
C SER A 159 -15.27 24.84 0.54
N GLY A 160 -15.03 24.29 1.74
CA GLY A 160 -16.08 23.91 2.68
C GLY A 160 -16.77 22.58 2.39
N VAL A 161 -16.36 21.86 1.36
CA VAL A 161 -17.01 20.59 0.93
C VAL A 161 -16.94 19.51 2.02
N PHE A 162 -15.92 19.52 2.87
CA PHE A 162 -15.75 18.55 3.94
C PHE A 162 -16.24 18.99 5.31
N ASP A 163 -16.75 20.22 5.46
CA ASP A 163 -17.11 20.76 6.77
C ASP A 163 -18.25 19.96 7.43
N ASP A 164 -19.28 19.64 6.66
CA ASP A 164 -20.43 18.89 7.16
C ASP A 164 -20.07 17.43 7.49
N ILE A 165 -19.26 16.76 6.67
CA ILE A 165 -18.87 15.37 6.89
C ILE A 165 -18.05 15.23 8.19
N ILE A 166 -17.13 16.16 8.46
CA ILE A 166 -16.34 16.18 9.70
C ILE A 166 -17.24 16.46 10.90
N LYS A 167 -18.11 17.46 10.79
CA LYS A 167 -19.02 17.86 11.88
C LYS A 167 -20.00 16.75 12.27
N GLN A 168 -20.52 16.03 11.29
CA GLN A 168 -21.48 14.94 11.49
C GLN A 168 -20.84 13.66 12.04
N ASN A 169 -19.52 13.50 11.92
CA ASN A 169 -18.77 12.31 12.31
C ASN A 169 -17.65 12.60 13.33
N PRO A 170 -17.98 13.14 14.55
CA PRO A 170 -16.97 13.60 15.52
C PRO A 170 -16.12 12.47 16.11
N ASN A 171 -16.54 11.21 15.98
CA ASN A 171 -15.84 10.04 16.51
C ASN A 171 -14.92 9.36 15.46
N VAL A 172 -14.90 9.87 14.24
CA VAL A 172 -14.04 9.38 13.17
C VAL A 172 -12.68 10.05 13.25
N VAL A 173 -11.63 9.24 13.14
CA VAL A 173 -10.27 9.72 12.91
C VAL A 173 -10.12 9.95 11.42
N TRP A 174 -9.83 11.19 11.03
CA TRP A 174 -9.73 11.52 9.63
C TRP A 174 -8.31 11.45 9.10
N ALA A 175 -8.18 10.86 7.92
CA ALA A 175 -6.99 10.94 7.08
C ALA A 175 -7.26 11.85 5.89
N MET A 176 -6.29 12.68 5.53
CA MET A 176 -6.35 13.51 4.33
C MET A 176 -5.50 12.93 3.20
N THR A 177 -5.94 13.15 1.98
CA THR A 177 -5.15 12.93 0.78
C THR A 177 -4.55 14.24 0.30
N LEU A 178 -3.24 14.37 0.33
CA LEU A 178 -2.54 15.52 -0.22
C LEU A 178 -2.14 15.23 -1.67
N GLU A 179 -2.59 16.06 -2.58
CA GLU A 179 -2.20 16.00 -3.99
C GLU A 179 -1.43 17.27 -4.34
N THR A 180 -0.13 17.16 -4.60
CA THR A 180 0.70 18.30 -4.98
C THR A 180 1.01 18.35 -6.46
N ASN A 181 0.89 17.20 -7.13
CA ASN A 181 1.02 17.06 -8.57
C ASN A 181 0.21 15.87 -9.09
N ARG A 182 -0.12 15.88 -10.37
CA ARG A 182 -0.74 14.77 -11.12
C ARG A 182 0.17 14.30 -12.22
N GLY A 183 0.28 12.97 -12.38
CA GLY A 183 1.01 12.34 -13.46
C GLY A 183 2.24 11.59 -12.99
N CYS A 184 2.73 10.73 -13.88
CA CYS A 184 3.95 9.97 -13.68
C CYS A 184 4.75 9.94 -14.97
N PRO A 185 6.06 10.25 -14.96
CA PRO A 185 6.87 10.27 -16.17
C PRO A 185 7.29 8.87 -16.64
N TYR A 186 6.92 7.82 -15.90
CA TYR A 186 7.28 6.44 -16.19
C TYR A 186 6.13 5.69 -16.84
N ALA A 187 6.46 4.65 -17.61
CA ALA A 187 5.51 3.85 -18.39
C ALA A 187 5.52 2.37 -17.95
N CYS A 188 5.62 2.12 -16.64
CA CYS A 188 5.62 0.75 -16.12
C CYS A 188 4.33 0.03 -16.49
N THR A 189 4.42 -1.14 -17.14
CA THR A 189 3.29 -1.84 -17.76
C THR A 189 2.25 -2.36 -16.76
N PHE A 190 2.64 -2.57 -15.51
CA PHE A 190 1.78 -3.04 -14.41
C PHE A 190 1.06 -1.90 -13.67
N CYS A 191 1.40 -0.65 -13.96
CA CYS A 191 0.99 0.51 -13.18
C CYS A 191 0.01 1.39 -13.94
N ASP A 192 -1.00 1.88 -13.23
CA ASP A 192 -2.06 2.71 -13.82
C ASP A 192 -1.74 4.21 -13.84
N TRP A 193 -0.79 4.66 -13.01
CA TRP A 193 -0.44 6.07 -12.88
C TRP A 193 0.06 6.71 -14.19
N GLY A 194 0.85 5.97 -14.97
CA GLY A 194 1.38 6.46 -16.25
C GLY A 194 0.35 6.41 -17.37
N SER A 195 -0.53 5.42 -17.38
CA SER A 195 -1.57 5.22 -18.40
C SER A 195 -2.72 6.21 -18.24
N VAL A 196 -3.22 6.41 -17.02
CA VAL A 196 -4.34 7.29 -16.70
C VAL A 196 -3.96 8.76 -16.80
N THR A 197 -2.74 9.12 -16.40
CA THR A 197 -2.29 10.52 -16.31
C THR A 197 -1.42 10.99 -17.48
N TYR A 198 -1.21 10.15 -18.47
CA TYR A 198 -0.54 10.49 -19.75
C TYR A 198 0.91 10.97 -19.62
N SER A 199 1.66 10.43 -18.69
CA SER A 199 3.12 10.60 -18.53
C SER A 199 3.61 12.02 -18.27
N LYS A 200 2.77 13.05 -18.37
CA LYS A 200 3.14 14.45 -18.10
C LYS A 200 2.80 14.82 -16.65
N VAL A 201 3.80 15.17 -15.86
CA VAL A 201 3.57 15.64 -14.50
C VAL A 201 3.14 17.11 -14.51
N LYS A 202 1.99 17.39 -13.92
CA LYS A 202 1.43 18.74 -13.73
C LYS A 202 1.46 19.06 -12.23
N LYS A 203 1.76 20.30 -11.86
CA LYS A 203 1.86 20.74 -10.47
C LYS A 203 0.68 21.64 -10.10
N PHE A 204 0.18 21.49 -8.89
CA PHE A 204 -0.59 22.54 -8.24
C PHE A 204 0.32 23.67 -7.76
N ASP A 205 -0.20 24.87 -7.66
CA ASP A 205 0.52 25.98 -7.05
C ASP A 205 0.86 25.69 -5.60
N ILE A 206 2.03 26.14 -5.15
CA ILE A 206 2.53 25.85 -3.81
C ILE A 206 1.65 26.50 -2.74
N GLU A 207 1.07 27.65 -3.05
CA GLU A 207 0.14 28.38 -2.19
C GLU A 207 -1.12 27.55 -1.92
N ARG A 208 -1.65 26.83 -2.94
CA ARG A 208 -2.78 25.91 -2.74
C ARG A 208 -2.40 24.77 -1.81
N VAL A 209 -1.24 24.15 -2.03
CA VAL A 209 -0.72 23.08 -1.16
C VAL A 209 -0.59 23.55 0.28
N GLN A 210 -0.07 24.77 0.48
CA GLN A 210 0.02 25.40 1.81
C GLN A 210 -1.36 25.61 2.45
N GLN A 211 -2.33 26.08 1.68
CA GLN A 211 -3.69 26.29 2.19
C GLN A 211 -4.36 24.98 2.61
N ASP A 212 -4.18 23.90 1.84
CA ASP A 212 -4.67 22.57 2.19
C ASP A 212 -4.05 22.06 3.50
N LEU A 213 -2.76 22.26 3.69
CA LEU A 213 -2.06 21.91 4.91
C LEU A 213 -2.46 22.79 6.11
N GLU A 214 -2.68 24.10 5.91
CA GLU A 214 -3.21 24.99 6.97
C GLU A 214 -4.65 24.62 7.37
N TRP A 215 -5.45 24.12 6.44
CA TRP A 215 -6.77 23.57 6.76
C TRP A 215 -6.64 22.33 7.68
N ALA A 216 -5.66 21.46 7.45
CA ALA A 216 -5.43 20.28 8.27
C ALA A 216 -5.05 20.64 9.73
N VAL A 217 -4.38 21.78 9.98
CA VAL A 217 -4.10 22.25 11.34
C VAL A 217 -5.37 22.53 12.14
N LYS A 218 -6.43 23.01 11.46
CA LYS A 218 -7.70 23.43 12.07
C LYS A 218 -8.71 22.29 12.22
N ASN A 219 -8.42 21.13 11.63
CA ASN A 219 -9.34 20.00 11.56
C ASN A 219 -8.72 18.75 12.19
N PRO A 220 -9.52 17.75 12.60
CA PRO A 220 -9.03 16.56 13.30
C PRO A 220 -8.34 15.55 12.35
N ILE A 221 -7.29 16.00 11.66
CA ILE A 221 -6.54 15.19 10.71
C ILE A 221 -5.34 14.55 11.41
N ARG A 222 -5.32 13.21 11.50
CA ARG A 222 -4.23 12.47 12.14
C ARG A 222 -3.28 11.81 11.14
N TYR A 223 -3.75 11.48 9.94
CA TYR A 223 -2.96 10.80 8.93
C TYR A 223 -2.99 11.56 7.61
N LEU A 224 -1.88 11.53 6.87
CA LEU A 224 -1.76 12.14 5.55
C LEU A 224 -1.17 11.14 4.56
N LEU A 225 -1.90 10.89 3.48
CA LEU A 225 -1.40 10.20 2.30
C LEU A 225 -1.10 11.22 1.21
N CYS A 226 0.14 11.28 0.75
CA CYS A 226 0.47 12.02 -0.46
C CYS A 226 0.14 11.16 -1.69
N ALA A 227 -0.80 11.63 -2.50
CA ALA A 227 -1.25 10.94 -3.70
C ALA A 227 -0.32 11.14 -4.92
N ASP A 228 0.78 11.85 -4.75
CA ASP A 228 1.77 12.03 -5.81
C ASP A 228 2.49 10.71 -6.10
N ALA A 229 2.61 10.35 -7.37
CA ALA A 229 3.30 9.13 -7.78
C ALA A 229 4.80 9.13 -7.49
N ASN A 230 5.43 10.30 -7.32
CA ASN A 230 6.88 10.44 -7.26
C ASN A 230 7.30 11.66 -6.43
N MET A 231 7.21 11.58 -5.12
CA MET A 231 7.75 12.61 -4.22
C MET A 231 9.29 12.66 -4.31
N GLY A 232 9.84 13.85 -4.49
CA GLY A 232 11.27 14.06 -4.73
C GLY A 232 11.65 14.30 -6.20
N ILE A 233 10.66 14.35 -7.11
CA ILE A 233 10.90 14.69 -8.52
C ILE A 233 11.24 16.19 -8.67
N TYR A 234 10.71 17.05 -7.79
CA TYR A 234 10.94 18.50 -7.75
C TYR A 234 11.71 18.87 -6.48
N LYS A 235 13.02 18.75 -6.54
CA LYS A 235 13.93 18.74 -5.37
C LYS A 235 13.63 19.78 -4.30
N GLU A 236 13.68 21.07 -4.64
CA GLU A 236 13.52 22.17 -3.68
C GLU A 236 12.07 22.28 -3.20
N ARG A 237 11.12 22.20 -4.13
CA ARG A 237 9.69 22.26 -3.84
C ARG A 237 9.26 21.14 -2.91
N ASP A 238 9.73 19.92 -3.14
CA ASP A 238 9.28 18.76 -2.36
C ASP A 238 9.87 18.76 -0.93
N VAL A 239 11.08 19.33 -0.76
CA VAL A 239 11.64 19.62 0.58
C VAL A 239 10.83 20.72 1.29
N GLU A 240 10.39 21.76 0.57
CA GLU A 240 9.53 22.81 1.12
C GLU A 240 8.18 22.24 1.58
N ILE A 241 7.56 21.37 0.77
CA ILE A 241 6.32 20.67 1.15
C ILE A 241 6.54 19.82 2.42
N ALA A 242 7.66 19.10 2.51
CA ALA A 242 7.98 18.33 3.71
C ALA A 242 8.10 19.21 4.98
N ARG A 243 8.67 20.40 4.87
CA ARG A 243 8.72 21.39 5.97
C ARG A 243 7.33 21.88 6.35
N MET A 244 6.47 22.16 5.37
CA MET A 244 5.08 22.54 5.61
C MET A 244 4.33 21.43 6.36
N VAL A 245 4.47 20.17 5.92
CA VAL A 245 3.85 19.00 6.57
C VAL A 245 4.34 18.84 8.02
N ARG A 246 5.64 19.00 8.27
CA ARG A 246 6.18 19.00 9.62
C ARG A 246 5.58 20.11 10.50
N SER A 247 5.48 21.32 9.96
CA SER A 247 4.85 22.46 10.66
C SER A 247 3.38 22.17 11.00
N VAL A 248 2.64 21.46 10.14
CA VAL A 248 1.27 21.00 10.42
C VAL A 248 1.25 20.04 11.61
N ALA A 249 2.16 19.07 11.64
CA ALA A 249 2.25 18.11 12.75
C ALA A 249 2.60 18.78 14.09
N GLU A 250 3.43 19.84 14.06
CA GLU A 250 3.81 20.60 15.26
C GLU A 250 2.67 21.47 15.79
N ARG A 251 1.73 21.89 14.95
CA ARG A 251 0.61 22.79 15.30
C ARG A 251 -0.76 22.12 15.34
N GLY A 252 -0.90 20.95 14.73
CA GLY A 252 -2.16 20.20 14.60
C GLY A 252 -2.10 18.83 15.26
N GLN A 253 -2.83 17.89 14.71
CA GLN A 253 -2.97 16.53 15.23
C GLN A 253 -2.30 15.47 14.33
N LEU A 254 -1.54 15.87 13.31
CA LEU A 254 -0.94 14.96 12.34
C LEU A 254 0.14 14.09 13.00
N GLU A 255 -0.04 12.78 12.95
CA GLU A 255 0.80 11.77 13.59
C GLU A 255 1.69 11.01 12.62
N SER A 256 1.22 10.82 11.38
CA SER A 256 1.94 10.03 10.38
C SER A 256 1.65 10.51 8.96
N VAL A 257 2.67 10.37 8.11
CA VAL A 257 2.57 10.68 6.68
C VAL A 257 3.11 9.54 5.84
N ASN A 258 2.46 9.31 4.70
CA ASN A 258 2.92 8.34 3.70
C ASN A 258 3.23 9.07 2.38
N PHE A 259 4.51 9.05 1.99
CA PHE A 259 4.99 9.60 0.72
C PHE A 259 5.53 8.50 -0.17
N GLN A 260 5.09 8.47 -1.43
CA GLN A 260 5.66 7.59 -2.45
C GLN A 260 6.85 8.31 -3.09
N TYR A 261 8.06 7.87 -2.77
CA TYR A 261 9.28 8.48 -3.28
C TYR A 261 9.54 8.13 -4.74
N ALA A 262 10.11 9.09 -5.47
CA ALA A 262 10.43 8.92 -6.88
C ALA A 262 11.41 7.75 -7.09
N LYS A 263 11.12 6.91 -8.09
CA LYS A 263 11.83 5.64 -8.34
C LYS A 263 13.32 5.81 -8.63
N ASN A 264 13.70 6.91 -9.26
CA ASN A 264 15.09 7.26 -9.57
C ASN A 264 15.65 8.28 -8.59
N SER A 265 15.13 8.26 -7.36
CA SER A 265 15.58 9.15 -6.29
C SER A 265 17.02 8.91 -5.93
N THR A 266 17.70 10.00 -5.65
CA THR A 266 19.06 10.01 -5.15
C THR A 266 19.06 10.60 -3.73
N GLU A 267 20.22 11.04 -3.25
CA GLU A 267 20.39 11.55 -1.88
C GLU A 267 19.43 12.67 -1.45
N HIS A 268 18.83 13.42 -2.39
CA HIS A 268 17.91 14.52 -2.01
C HIS A 268 16.62 14.05 -1.34
N VAL A 269 16.17 12.79 -1.56
CA VAL A 269 15.00 12.27 -0.82
C VAL A 269 15.27 12.12 0.67
N PHE A 270 16.54 11.96 1.07
CA PHE A 270 16.91 12.00 2.48
C PHE A 270 16.70 13.38 3.10
N SER A 271 16.80 14.46 2.33
CA SER A 271 16.44 15.79 2.82
C SER A 271 14.94 15.89 3.12
N ILE A 272 14.10 15.34 2.24
CA ILE A 272 12.64 15.25 2.49
C ILE A 272 12.36 14.42 3.75
N ALA A 273 12.94 13.22 3.84
CA ALA A 273 12.73 12.32 4.98
C ALA A 273 13.27 12.90 6.29
N LYS A 274 14.36 13.68 6.25
CA LYS A 274 14.88 14.41 7.43
C LYS A 274 13.90 15.47 7.93
N GLU A 275 13.32 16.25 7.01
CA GLU A 275 12.31 17.25 7.38
C GLU A 275 11.08 16.59 8.01
N LEU A 276 10.61 15.48 7.47
CA LEU A 276 9.47 14.74 8.02
C LEU A 276 9.78 14.08 9.37
N GLY A 277 11.03 13.66 9.59
CA GLY A 277 11.47 13.05 10.85
C GLY A 277 10.66 11.80 11.20
N HIS A 278 10.08 11.78 12.41
CA HIS A 278 9.30 10.65 12.93
C HIS A 278 7.94 10.45 12.25
N LEU A 279 7.47 11.40 11.47
CA LEU A 279 6.20 11.30 10.75
C LEU A 279 6.28 10.30 9.61
N SER A 280 7.46 10.08 9.01
CA SER A 280 7.67 9.16 7.90
C SER A 280 8.13 7.79 8.39
N ARG A 281 7.61 6.73 7.76
CA ARG A 281 8.09 5.36 7.99
C ARG A 281 9.48 5.08 7.40
N GLY A 282 9.97 5.95 6.51
CA GLY A 282 11.24 5.80 5.83
C GLY A 282 11.16 6.03 4.32
N ILE A 283 12.21 5.67 3.61
CA ILE A 283 12.36 5.88 2.17
C ILE A 283 12.14 4.57 1.42
N THR A 284 11.24 4.58 0.45
CA THR A 284 11.04 3.45 -0.47
C THR A 284 12.18 3.37 -1.47
N VAL A 285 12.80 2.20 -1.60
CA VAL A 285 13.73 1.83 -2.67
C VAL A 285 13.09 0.71 -3.47
N SER A 286 12.03 1.05 -4.23
CA SER A 286 11.24 0.07 -4.97
C SER A 286 12.01 -0.45 -6.17
N VAL A 287 12.33 -1.74 -6.17
CA VAL A 287 13.00 -2.41 -7.28
C VAL A 287 12.05 -3.24 -8.15
N GLN A 288 10.94 -3.72 -7.56
CA GLN A 288 9.91 -4.60 -8.12
C GLN A 288 10.45 -5.98 -8.54
N SER A 289 11.56 -6.04 -9.25
CA SER A 289 12.38 -7.22 -9.58
C SER A 289 13.85 -6.80 -9.68
N MET A 290 14.75 -7.76 -9.54
CA MET A 290 16.18 -7.59 -9.79
C MET A 290 16.62 -8.33 -11.07
N ASN A 291 15.69 -8.88 -11.84
CA ASN A 291 15.95 -9.55 -13.10
C ASN A 291 15.81 -8.57 -14.28
N ASP A 292 16.85 -8.43 -15.08
CA ASP A 292 16.90 -7.47 -16.19
C ASP A 292 15.83 -7.80 -17.27
N ASP A 293 15.59 -9.08 -17.60
CA ASP A 293 14.56 -9.47 -18.55
C ASP A 293 13.14 -9.11 -18.07
N THR A 294 12.91 -9.21 -16.76
CA THR A 294 11.66 -8.78 -16.13
C THR A 294 11.52 -7.26 -16.18
N LEU A 295 12.59 -6.53 -15.86
CA LEU A 295 12.59 -5.07 -15.90
C LEU A 295 12.33 -4.53 -17.31
N ASP A 296 12.92 -5.13 -18.31
CA ASP A 296 12.68 -4.80 -19.72
C ASP A 296 11.22 -5.08 -20.11
N ALA A 297 10.70 -6.26 -19.73
CA ALA A 297 9.32 -6.64 -20.02
C ALA A 297 8.31 -5.66 -19.41
N ILE A 298 8.56 -5.17 -18.19
CA ILE A 298 7.68 -4.21 -17.52
C ILE A 298 8.03 -2.74 -17.81
N LYS A 299 8.93 -2.47 -18.75
CA LYS A 299 9.39 -1.11 -19.13
C LYS A 299 9.88 -0.29 -17.94
N ARG A 300 10.67 -0.90 -17.08
CA ARG A 300 11.19 -0.27 -15.87
C ARG A 300 12.71 -0.29 -15.83
N THR A 301 13.29 0.83 -15.49
CA THR A 301 14.71 0.94 -15.14
C THR A 301 14.84 1.15 -13.64
N ASN A 302 15.55 0.27 -12.97
CA ASN A 302 15.89 0.43 -11.56
C ASN A 302 17.05 1.40 -11.39
N LEU A 303 17.26 1.87 -10.16
CA LEU A 303 18.51 2.48 -9.76
C LEU A 303 19.65 1.48 -9.99
N ASP A 304 20.78 1.97 -10.50
CA ASP A 304 21.97 1.13 -10.60
C ASP A 304 22.46 0.69 -9.20
N THR A 305 23.20 -0.40 -9.19
CA THR A 305 23.73 -1.04 -7.97
C THR A 305 24.49 -0.06 -7.06
N ASN A 306 25.26 0.88 -7.64
CA ASN A 306 26.05 1.83 -6.86
C ASN A 306 25.15 2.86 -6.18
N ASN A 307 24.10 3.32 -6.87
CA ASN A 307 23.12 4.23 -6.30
C ASN A 307 22.31 3.54 -5.18
N ILE A 308 21.89 2.29 -5.34
CA ILE A 308 21.22 1.55 -4.26
C ILE A 308 22.15 1.41 -3.04
N LYS A 309 23.41 0.99 -3.23
CA LYS A 309 24.40 0.94 -2.14
C LYS A 309 24.62 2.29 -1.48
N LYS A 310 24.65 3.38 -2.25
CA LYS A 310 24.72 4.74 -1.72
C LYS A 310 23.49 5.06 -0.85
N MET A 311 22.29 4.70 -1.30
CA MET A 311 21.06 4.89 -0.53
C MET A 311 21.11 4.11 0.80
N MET A 312 21.56 2.85 0.78
CA MET A 312 21.71 2.05 2.01
C MET A 312 22.73 2.66 2.99
N ARG A 313 23.87 3.19 2.47
CA ARG A 313 24.86 3.90 3.30
C ARG A 313 24.27 5.17 3.91
N LEU A 314 23.58 6.00 3.13
CA LEU A 314 22.92 7.21 3.62
C LEU A 314 21.81 6.92 4.63
N SER A 315 21.08 5.82 4.43
CA SER A 315 20.12 5.32 5.41
C SER A 315 20.77 5.06 6.78
N ALA A 316 21.92 4.40 6.79
CA ALA A 316 22.67 4.14 8.00
C ALA A 316 23.26 5.43 8.60
N GLU A 317 23.84 6.30 7.78
CA GLU A 317 24.46 7.57 8.20
C GLU A 317 23.44 8.52 8.82
N TYR A 318 22.30 8.69 8.17
CA TYR A 318 21.25 9.60 8.63
C TYR A 318 20.24 8.96 9.56
N ASN A 319 20.37 7.65 9.75
CA ASN A 319 19.47 6.88 10.59
C ASN A 319 17.99 7.01 10.15
N ILE A 320 17.78 7.00 8.85
CA ILE A 320 16.47 6.99 8.20
C ILE A 320 16.27 5.61 7.60
N PRO A 321 15.21 4.87 7.98
CA PRO A 321 14.96 3.53 7.47
C PRO A 321 14.68 3.55 5.97
N THR A 322 15.07 2.47 5.28
CA THR A 322 14.65 2.19 3.91
C THR A 322 13.82 0.92 3.88
N TYR A 323 12.90 0.84 2.95
CA TYR A 323 12.17 -0.39 2.63
C TYR A 323 12.16 -0.61 1.13
N THR A 324 12.00 -1.87 0.74
CA THR A 324 12.05 -2.31 -0.66
C THR A 324 10.78 -3.07 -0.99
N GLU A 325 10.26 -2.89 -2.19
CA GLU A 325 9.08 -3.59 -2.68
C GLU A 325 9.47 -4.47 -3.87
N VAL A 326 8.94 -5.71 -3.84
CA VAL A 326 9.07 -6.69 -4.94
C VAL A 326 7.69 -7.22 -5.31
N ILE A 327 7.51 -7.53 -6.60
CA ILE A 327 6.23 -8.01 -7.12
C ILE A 327 6.41 -9.41 -7.71
N LEU A 328 5.75 -10.40 -7.13
CA LEU A 328 5.72 -11.77 -7.62
C LEU A 328 4.69 -11.93 -8.73
N GLY A 329 5.08 -12.54 -9.83
CA GLY A 329 4.23 -12.80 -11.00
C GLY A 329 4.40 -11.80 -12.13
N LEU A 330 5.46 -10.99 -12.11
CA LEU A 330 5.83 -10.15 -13.24
C LEU A 330 6.31 -11.01 -14.43
N PRO A 331 6.08 -10.57 -15.69
CA PRO A 331 6.50 -11.30 -16.87
C PRO A 331 8.02 -11.46 -16.95
N SER A 332 8.47 -12.56 -17.55
CA SER A 332 9.88 -12.96 -17.71
C SER A 332 10.60 -13.28 -16.40
N GLU A 333 9.97 -13.16 -15.24
CA GLU A 333 10.52 -13.64 -13.98
C GLU A 333 10.49 -15.17 -13.95
N THR A 334 11.53 -15.78 -13.36
CA THR A 334 11.61 -17.22 -13.11
C THR A 334 11.79 -17.48 -11.61
N LEU A 335 11.53 -18.71 -11.16
CA LEU A 335 11.80 -19.08 -9.76
C LEU A 335 13.26 -18.82 -9.37
N GLU A 336 14.19 -19.12 -10.28
CA GLU A 336 15.62 -18.91 -10.04
C GLU A 336 16.01 -17.44 -9.99
N SER A 337 15.53 -16.62 -10.95
CA SER A 337 15.80 -15.17 -10.93
C SER A 337 15.17 -14.48 -9.73
N TRP A 338 14.00 -14.96 -9.26
CA TRP A 338 13.37 -14.49 -8.04
C TRP A 338 14.22 -14.73 -6.80
N LYS A 339 14.75 -15.96 -6.66
CA LYS A 339 15.68 -16.30 -5.55
C LYS A 339 16.97 -15.47 -5.60
N ASP A 340 17.55 -15.31 -6.79
CA ASP A 340 18.71 -14.46 -7.01
C ASP A 340 18.40 -12.98 -6.71
N GLY A 341 17.17 -12.54 -6.98
CA GLY A 341 16.70 -11.20 -6.66
C GLY A 341 16.77 -10.88 -5.17
N PHE A 342 16.33 -11.80 -4.33
CA PHE A 342 16.46 -11.65 -2.87
C PHE A 342 17.92 -11.64 -2.42
N ASP A 343 18.76 -12.54 -2.97
CA ASP A 343 20.20 -12.52 -2.67
C ASP A 343 20.82 -11.16 -3.01
N ARG A 344 20.54 -10.63 -4.20
CA ARG A 344 21.01 -9.30 -4.65
C ARG A 344 20.52 -8.17 -3.73
N ILE A 345 19.24 -8.18 -3.32
CA ILE A 345 18.67 -7.18 -2.40
C ILE A 345 19.43 -7.19 -1.07
N LEU A 346 19.69 -8.36 -0.49
CA LEU A 346 20.43 -8.50 0.75
C LEU A 346 21.91 -8.12 0.59
N GLU A 347 22.56 -8.47 -0.54
CA GLU A 347 23.93 -8.08 -0.88
C GLU A 347 24.08 -6.56 -1.04
N LEU A 348 23.04 -5.87 -1.45
CA LEU A 348 23.00 -4.41 -1.53
C LEU A 348 22.87 -3.72 -0.16
N GLY A 349 22.62 -4.51 0.90
CA GLY A 349 22.51 -4.02 2.27
C GLY A 349 21.08 -3.75 2.74
N GLN A 350 20.06 -4.16 1.97
CA GLN A 350 18.68 -4.04 2.42
C GLN A 350 18.34 -5.17 3.39
N HIS A 351 18.42 -4.85 4.68
CA HIS A 351 18.17 -5.79 5.77
C HIS A 351 17.04 -5.35 6.70
N ASN A 352 16.31 -4.27 6.33
CA ASN A 352 15.29 -3.69 7.20
C ASN A 352 13.91 -4.24 6.88
N LEU A 353 13.37 -3.86 5.72
CA LEU A 353 12.04 -4.24 5.31
C LEU A 353 12.02 -4.51 3.80
N VAL A 354 11.42 -5.61 3.42
CA VAL A 354 11.06 -5.96 2.05
C VAL A 354 9.58 -6.31 2.04
N ASP A 355 8.80 -5.57 1.26
CA ASP A 355 7.39 -5.86 1.02
C ASP A 355 7.26 -6.71 -0.25
N MET A 356 6.53 -7.80 -0.17
CA MET A 356 6.30 -8.72 -1.28
C MET A 356 4.82 -8.72 -1.66
N TRP A 357 4.54 -8.38 -2.91
CA TRP A 357 3.19 -8.27 -3.45
C TRP A 357 2.96 -9.27 -4.58
N PHE A 358 1.74 -9.77 -4.73
CA PHE A 358 1.34 -10.42 -5.97
C PHE A 358 1.13 -9.39 -7.07
N ALA A 359 1.51 -9.71 -8.31
CA ALA A 359 1.20 -8.89 -9.47
C ALA A 359 -0.32 -8.84 -9.65
N GLN A 360 -0.89 -7.68 -9.38
CA GLN A 360 -2.29 -7.38 -9.62
C GLN A 360 -2.43 -6.78 -11.02
N VAL A 361 -3.43 -7.25 -11.77
CA VAL A 361 -3.73 -6.70 -13.09
C VAL A 361 -4.72 -5.56 -12.94
N LEU A 362 -4.23 -4.34 -13.08
CA LEU A 362 -5.06 -3.14 -13.06
C LEU A 362 -5.67 -2.95 -14.45
N ILE A 363 -6.97 -2.73 -14.51
CA ILE A 363 -7.78 -2.78 -15.74
C ILE A 363 -7.31 -1.83 -16.85
N ASN A 364 -6.75 -0.67 -16.50
CA ASN A 364 -6.27 0.33 -17.45
C ASN A 364 -4.74 0.25 -17.69
N SER A 365 -4.05 -0.72 -17.07
CA SER A 365 -2.62 -0.93 -17.28
C SER A 365 -2.33 -1.61 -18.62
N GLU A 366 -1.11 -1.46 -19.12
CA GLU A 366 -0.67 -2.19 -20.33
C GLU A 366 -0.69 -3.70 -20.09
N MET A 367 -0.40 -4.16 -18.87
CA MET A 367 -0.44 -5.58 -18.48
C MET A 367 -1.84 -6.19 -18.65
N ALA A 368 -2.92 -5.38 -18.56
CA ALA A 368 -4.29 -5.84 -18.78
C ALA A 368 -4.61 -6.11 -20.27
N GLN A 369 -3.82 -5.56 -21.19
CA GLN A 369 -4.12 -5.66 -22.62
C GLN A 369 -3.98 -7.10 -23.13
N PRO A 370 -4.92 -7.59 -23.97
CA PRO A 370 -4.91 -8.97 -24.44
C PRO A 370 -3.61 -9.36 -25.19
N GLU A 371 -3.03 -8.42 -25.94
CA GLU A 371 -1.77 -8.63 -26.67
C GLU A 371 -0.61 -8.87 -25.73
N TYR A 372 -0.49 -8.05 -24.68
CA TYR A 372 0.54 -8.17 -23.66
C TYR A 372 0.40 -9.49 -22.89
N ARG A 373 -0.82 -9.85 -22.48
CA ARG A 373 -1.10 -11.13 -21.80
C ARG A 373 -0.70 -12.35 -22.67
N ARG A 374 -1.02 -12.31 -23.97
CA ARG A 374 -0.63 -13.38 -24.90
C ARG A 374 0.88 -13.47 -25.06
N GLN A 375 1.55 -12.32 -25.21
CA GLN A 375 3.00 -12.25 -25.39
C GLN A 375 3.75 -12.92 -24.23
N TYR A 376 3.33 -12.67 -23.00
CA TYR A 376 4.00 -13.15 -21.80
C TYR A 376 3.32 -14.36 -21.14
N GLY A 377 2.31 -14.93 -21.77
CA GLY A 377 1.61 -16.10 -21.26
C GLY A 377 0.94 -15.88 -19.90
N ILE A 378 0.52 -14.64 -19.62
CA ILE A 378 -0.08 -14.26 -18.34
C ILE A 378 -1.44 -14.90 -18.19
N LYS A 379 -1.58 -15.72 -17.14
CA LYS A 379 -2.86 -16.21 -16.63
C LYS A 379 -3.13 -15.56 -15.28
N THR A 380 -4.41 -15.40 -15.02
CA THR A 380 -4.87 -14.71 -13.82
C THR A 380 -5.98 -15.47 -13.15
N ILE A 381 -6.18 -15.16 -11.87
CA ILE A 381 -7.31 -15.61 -11.07
C ILE A 381 -7.98 -14.40 -10.45
N VAL A 382 -9.30 -14.44 -10.39
CA VAL A 382 -10.06 -13.47 -9.60
C VAL A 382 -10.06 -13.94 -8.15
N ALA A 383 -9.46 -13.13 -7.30
CA ALA A 383 -9.35 -13.39 -5.88
C ALA A 383 -10.17 -12.39 -5.08
N LYS A 384 -10.67 -12.78 -3.92
CA LYS A 384 -11.25 -11.82 -2.99
C LYS A 384 -10.16 -10.86 -2.55
N ASP A 385 -10.48 -9.57 -2.60
CA ASP A 385 -9.63 -8.55 -2.01
C ASP A 385 -9.86 -8.56 -0.50
N TYR A 386 -8.85 -9.01 0.21
CA TYR A 386 -8.82 -8.94 1.66
C TYR A 386 -8.01 -7.72 2.07
N MET A 387 -8.33 -6.54 1.50
CA MET A 387 -7.72 -5.30 1.96
C MET A 387 -7.73 -5.27 3.47
N PRO A 388 -6.60 -4.97 4.06
CA PRO A 388 -6.41 -5.15 5.48
C PRO A 388 -7.34 -4.27 6.30
N LEU A 389 -7.79 -4.80 7.43
CA LEU A 389 -8.46 -4.08 8.50
C LEU A 389 -9.88 -3.65 8.16
N TYR A 390 -10.77 -4.63 8.09
CA TYR A 390 -12.19 -4.35 8.11
C TYR A 390 -12.63 -3.93 9.51
N ASN A 391 -13.31 -2.80 9.61
CA ASN A 391 -14.11 -2.53 10.79
C ASN A 391 -15.22 -3.59 10.88
N LYS A 392 -15.48 -4.11 12.09
CA LYS A 392 -16.56 -5.08 12.34
C LYS A 392 -17.94 -4.55 11.98
N ASN A 393 -18.09 -3.23 11.90
CA ASN A 393 -19.34 -2.53 11.60
C ASN A 393 -19.54 -2.23 10.11
N ASP A 394 -18.52 -2.42 9.26
CA ASP A 394 -18.68 -2.21 7.82
C ASP A 394 -19.52 -3.33 7.21
N SER A 395 -20.30 -2.99 6.19
CA SER A 395 -21.01 -3.98 5.39
C SER A 395 -20.02 -4.87 4.65
N ARG A 396 -19.98 -6.16 5.04
CA ARG A 396 -19.14 -7.20 4.45
C ARG A 396 -19.90 -8.09 3.45
N GLU A 397 -21.17 -7.79 3.24
CA GLU A 397 -22.05 -8.59 2.37
C GLU A 397 -21.56 -8.56 0.91
N ILE A 398 -20.91 -7.47 0.52
CA ILE A 398 -20.36 -7.28 -0.83
C ILE A 398 -18.84 -7.24 -0.73
N ALA A 399 -18.20 -8.35 -1.05
CA ALA A 399 -16.73 -8.41 -1.10
C ALA A 399 -16.20 -7.80 -2.40
N GLU A 400 -15.09 -7.08 -2.30
CA GLU A 400 -14.32 -6.68 -3.48
C GLU A 400 -13.48 -7.84 -4.00
N THR A 401 -13.14 -7.75 -5.28
CA THR A 401 -12.29 -8.74 -5.93
C THR A 401 -11.15 -8.07 -6.67
N ILE A 402 -10.01 -8.74 -6.73
CA ILE A 402 -8.83 -8.33 -7.48
C ILE A 402 -8.46 -9.42 -8.49
N GLU A 403 -7.89 -9.03 -9.60
CA GLU A 403 -7.33 -9.95 -10.57
C GLU A 403 -5.82 -10.06 -10.34
N ILE A 404 -5.34 -11.23 -9.91
CA ILE A 404 -3.92 -11.48 -9.66
C ILE A 404 -3.34 -12.46 -10.68
N VAL A 405 -2.07 -12.25 -11.03
CA VAL A 405 -1.32 -13.17 -11.88
C VAL A 405 -1.00 -14.43 -11.09
N ASN A 406 -1.38 -15.59 -11.61
CA ASN A 406 -1.06 -16.89 -11.02
C ASN A 406 -0.18 -17.79 -11.90
N GLN A 407 0.10 -17.35 -13.14
CA GLN A 407 1.03 -18.01 -14.05
C GLN A 407 1.54 -17.02 -15.11
N THR A 408 2.78 -17.21 -15.56
CA THR A 408 3.35 -16.56 -16.75
C THR A 408 3.98 -17.62 -17.68
N ALA A 409 4.53 -17.20 -18.82
CA ALA A 409 5.26 -18.11 -19.71
C ALA A 409 6.51 -18.72 -19.05
N THR A 410 7.09 -18.04 -18.05
CA THR A 410 8.35 -18.43 -17.39
C THR A 410 8.18 -18.94 -15.96
N MET A 411 6.97 -18.90 -15.42
CA MET A 411 6.69 -19.31 -14.05
C MET A 411 5.30 -19.95 -13.98
N THR A 412 5.25 -21.23 -13.66
CA THR A 412 3.98 -21.96 -13.43
C THR A 412 3.35 -21.53 -12.11
N THR A 413 2.09 -21.90 -11.87
CA THR A 413 1.44 -21.64 -10.57
C THR A 413 2.20 -22.30 -9.41
N GLU A 414 2.75 -23.48 -9.63
CA GLU A 414 3.57 -24.17 -8.61
C GLU A 414 4.89 -23.41 -8.35
N ASP A 415 5.56 -22.94 -9.42
CA ASP A 415 6.74 -22.07 -9.26
C ASP A 415 6.41 -20.79 -8.49
N MET A 416 5.20 -20.22 -8.69
CA MET A 416 4.73 -19.04 -7.95
C MET A 416 4.53 -19.34 -6.46
N VAL A 417 4.01 -20.54 -6.12
CA VAL A 417 3.92 -21.00 -4.74
C VAL A 417 5.31 -21.11 -4.11
N GLU A 418 6.25 -21.76 -4.81
CA GLU A 418 7.63 -21.90 -4.31
C GLU A 418 8.35 -20.55 -4.20
N ALA A 419 8.14 -19.65 -5.15
CA ALA A 419 8.68 -18.30 -5.11
C ALA A 419 8.13 -17.50 -3.93
N TYR A 420 6.81 -17.58 -3.68
CA TYR A 420 6.20 -16.96 -2.52
C TYR A 420 6.80 -17.51 -1.22
N MET A 421 6.89 -18.84 -1.10
CA MET A 421 7.43 -19.49 0.10
C MET A 421 8.90 -19.14 0.35
N TYR A 422 9.69 -18.98 -0.71
CA TYR A 422 11.07 -18.50 -0.59
C TYR A 422 11.11 -17.06 -0.04
N GLY A 423 10.35 -16.16 -0.65
CA GLY A 423 10.22 -14.78 -0.17
C GLY A 423 9.70 -14.74 1.28
N TRP A 424 8.66 -15.50 1.59
CA TRP A 424 8.10 -15.64 2.93
C TRP A 424 9.18 -16.03 3.96
N MET A 425 10.04 -17.00 3.63
CA MET A 425 11.12 -17.42 4.53
C MET A 425 12.14 -16.30 4.73
N ILE A 426 12.56 -15.60 3.67
CA ILE A 426 13.48 -14.46 3.79
C ILE A 426 12.86 -13.35 4.66
N LEU A 427 11.59 -13.01 4.44
CA LEU A 427 10.89 -11.98 5.21
C LEU A 427 10.85 -12.33 6.71
N HIS A 428 10.54 -13.57 7.04
CA HIS A 428 10.38 -13.96 8.44
C HIS A 428 11.72 -14.28 9.11
N LEU A 429 12.59 -15.06 8.49
CA LEU A 429 13.85 -15.47 9.12
C LEU A 429 14.91 -14.36 9.06
N HIS A 430 15.07 -13.68 7.92
CA HIS A 430 16.10 -12.65 7.77
C HIS A 430 15.60 -11.28 8.23
N ILE A 431 14.55 -10.76 7.59
CA ILE A 431 14.01 -9.43 7.88
C ILE A 431 13.41 -9.40 9.29
N GLY A 432 12.71 -10.45 9.70
CA GLY A 432 12.22 -10.64 11.06
C GLY A 432 13.31 -10.79 12.11
N GLY A 433 14.58 -10.97 11.70
CA GLY A 433 15.74 -10.95 12.58
C GLY A 433 16.11 -12.29 13.21
N TYR A 434 15.41 -13.40 12.92
CA TYR A 434 15.66 -14.70 13.55
C TYR A 434 16.96 -15.37 13.13
N THR A 435 17.45 -15.08 11.91
CA THR A 435 18.71 -15.64 11.38
C THR A 435 19.62 -14.57 10.77
N GLN A 436 19.23 -13.31 10.83
CA GLN A 436 19.91 -12.20 10.15
C GLN A 436 21.39 -12.08 10.54
N ILE A 437 21.70 -12.22 11.83
CA ILE A 437 23.08 -12.06 12.34
C ILE A 437 23.96 -13.20 11.87
N ILE A 438 23.46 -14.44 11.94
CA ILE A 438 24.15 -15.63 11.43
C ILE A 438 24.42 -15.46 9.92
N ALA A 439 23.40 -15.11 9.15
CA ALA A 439 23.51 -14.93 7.70
C ALA A 439 24.56 -13.87 7.32
N LYS A 440 24.54 -12.71 8.00
CA LYS A 440 25.53 -11.64 7.80
C LYS A 440 26.94 -12.07 8.16
N TYR A 441 27.11 -12.80 9.26
CA TYR A 441 28.41 -13.35 9.67
C TYR A 441 28.94 -14.31 8.60
N LEU A 442 28.16 -15.28 8.17
CA LEU A 442 28.55 -16.24 7.14
C LEU A 442 28.93 -15.55 5.83
N ARG A 443 28.19 -14.51 5.46
CA ARG A 443 28.49 -13.72 4.26
C ARG A 443 29.84 -13.01 4.38
N GLN A 444 30.09 -12.33 5.51
CA GLN A 444 31.29 -11.52 5.69
C GLN A 444 32.55 -12.33 6.01
N ALA A 445 32.43 -13.32 6.88
CA ALA A 445 33.58 -14.10 7.34
C ALA A 445 33.96 -15.26 6.41
N HIS A 446 32.96 -15.84 5.73
CA HIS A 446 33.16 -17.07 4.95
C HIS A 446 32.76 -16.93 3.47
N ASN A 447 32.35 -15.74 3.04
CA ASN A 447 31.89 -15.46 1.68
C ASN A 447 30.76 -16.41 1.20
N ILE A 448 29.89 -16.84 2.13
CA ILE A 448 28.71 -17.65 1.82
C ILE A 448 27.59 -16.66 1.48
N SER A 449 27.01 -16.77 0.26
CA SER A 449 25.89 -15.90 -0.14
C SER A 449 24.66 -16.15 0.71
N TYR A 450 23.77 -15.15 0.81
CA TYR A 450 22.51 -15.30 1.53
C TYR A 450 21.67 -16.41 0.90
N ARG A 451 21.64 -16.48 -0.45
CA ARG A 451 20.95 -17.54 -1.16
C ARG A 451 21.43 -18.92 -0.72
N LYS A 452 22.74 -19.19 -0.74
CA LYS A 452 23.30 -20.49 -0.33
C LYS A 452 22.93 -20.84 1.11
N PHE A 453 22.93 -19.89 2.00
CA PHE A 453 22.53 -20.10 3.40
C PHE A 453 21.05 -20.47 3.52
N TYR A 454 20.16 -19.72 2.83
CA TYR A 454 18.72 -19.99 2.90
C TYR A 454 18.33 -21.26 2.16
N ASP A 455 18.96 -21.60 1.05
CA ASP A 455 18.76 -22.88 0.37
C ASP A 455 19.12 -24.06 1.29
N GLN A 456 20.17 -23.94 2.11
CA GLN A 456 20.50 -24.93 3.12
C GLN A 456 19.42 -25.04 4.22
N ILE A 457 18.89 -23.90 4.69
CA ILE A 457 17.79 -23.89 5.65
C ILE A 457 16.57 -24.62 5.06
N PHE A 458 16.20 -24.34 3.83
CA PHE A 458 15.09 -25.02 3.16
C PHE A 458 15.29 -26.55 3.09
N ALA A 459 16.49 -26.98 2.70
CA ALA A 459 16.80 -28.40 2.57
C ALA A 459 16.75 -29.15 3.92
N MET A 460 17.07 -28.46 5.03
CA MET A 460 17.22 -29.09 6.34
C MET A 460 16.00 -28.91 7.26
N ILE A 461 15.02 -28.14 6.87
CA ILE A 461 13.84 -27.80 7.68
C ILE A 461 13.11 -29.05 8.19
N ALA A 462 12.93 -30.02 7.30
CA ALA A 462 12.21 -31.26 7.59
C ALA A 462 12.90 -32.15 8.63
N GLU A 463 14.22 -32.07 8.67
CA GLU A 463 15.05 -32.95 9.49
C GLU A 463 15.27 -32.39 10.90
N HIS A 464 15.38 -31.08 11.02
CA HIS A 464 15.83 -30.43 12.25
C HIS A 464 14.75 -29.70 13.03
N SER A 465 13.60 -29.41 12.43
CA SER A 465 12.47 -28.75 13.10
C SER A 465 11.13 -29.21 12.54
N PRO A 466 10.57 -30.33 13.05
CA PRO A 466 9.26 -30.82 12.61
C PRO A 466 8.15 -29.78 12.76
N GLU A 467 8.18 -28.99 13.84
CA GLU A 467 7.19 -27.92 14.10
C GLU A 467 7.27 -26.80 13.06
N PHE A 468 8.49 -26.38 12.69
CA PHE A 468 8.68 -25.38 11.64
C PHE A 468 8.28 -25.93 10.28
N LYS A 469 8.57 -27.20 10.01
CA LYS A 469 8.09 -27.87 8.80
C LYS A 469 6.58 -27.87 8.73
N GLU A 470 5.89 -28.22 9.79
CA GLU A 470 4.44 -28.22 9.84
C GLU A 470 3.86 -26.82 9.53
N HIS A 471 4.39 -25.78 10.18
CA HIS A 471 3.98 -24.39 9.92
C HIS A 471 4.28 -23.95 8.48
N TYR A 472 5.43 -24.34 7.93
CA TYR A 472 5.79 -24.09 6.53
C TYR A 472 4.79 -24.75 5.57
N GLU A 473 4.47 -26.03 5.77
CA GLU A 473 3.53 -26.78 4.91
C GLU A 473 2.09 -26.25 5.04
N GLN A 474 1.67 -25.84 6.22
CA GLN A 474 0.38 -25.16 6.41
C GLN A 474 0.34 -23.85 5.63
N THR A 475 1.35 -23.01 5.74
CA THR A 475 1.44 -21.75 4.99
C THR A 475 1.46 -22.00 3.49
N ARG A 476 2.26 -22.96 3.04
CA ARG A 476 2.33 -23.38 1.62
C ARG A 476 0.97 -23.85 1.09
N THR A 477 0.24 -24.60 1.90
CA THR A 477 -1.12 -25.08 1.54
C THR A 477 -2.08 -23.90 1.33
N VAL A 478 -2.04 -22.90 2.22
CA VAL A 478 -2.87 -21.69 2.07
C VAL A 478 -2.52 -20.92 0.81
N VAL A 479 -1.24 -20.70 0.55
CA VAL A 479 -0.77 -19.97 -0.64
C VAL A 479 -1.14 -20.71 -1.91
N SER A 480 -0.92 -22.04 -1.95
CA SER A 480 -1.30 -22.87 -3.09
C SER A 480 -2.80 -22.85 -3.35
N HIS A 481 -3.61 -22.94 -2.30
CA HIS A 481 -5.06 -22.84 -2.43
C HIS A 481 -5.46 -21.47 -3.00
N TYR A 482 -4.93 -20.39 -2.44
CA TYR A 482 -5.24 -19.03 -2.88
C TYR A 482 -4.85 -18.78 -4.35
N LEU A 483 -3.66 -19.21 -4.78
CA LEU A 483 -3.21 -19.05 -6.17
C LEU A 483 -3.95 -19.94 -7.17
N ASN A 484 -4.61 -21.00 -6.73
CA ASN A 484 -5.40 -21.87 -7.59
C ASN A 484 -6.90 -21.56 -7.61
N THR A 485 -7.43 -20.94 -6.56
CA THR A 485 -8.89 -20.75 -6.41
C THR A 485 -9.33 -19.29 -6.21
N GLY A 486 -8.42 -18.39 -5.84
CA GLY A 486 -8.74 -17.03 -5.41
C GLY A 486 -9.38 -16.94 -4.03
N GLU A 487 -9.58 -18.08 -3.37
CA GLU A 487 -10.24 -18.16 -2.06
C GLU A 487 -9.24 -18.47 -0.97
N VAL A 488 -9.53 -18.02 0.23
CA VAL A 488 -8.74 -18.30 1.41
C VAL A 488 -9.33 -19.47 2.17
N LEU A 489 -8.48 -20.34 2.69
CA LEU A 489 -8.92 -21.46 3.50
C LEU A 489 -9.56 -20.95 4.81
N PRO A 490 -10.75 -21.47 5.22
CA PRO A 490 -11.49 -20.95 6.37
C PRO A 490 -10.71 -20.97 7.69
N TRP A 491 -9.84 -21.96 7.89
CA TRP A 491 -9.02 -22.10 9.09
C TRP A 491 -7.80 -21.18 9.11
N ALA A 492 -7.43 -20.63 7.98
CA ALA A 492 -6.27 -19.73 7.90
C ALA A 492 -6.53 -18.37 8.53
N ASP A 493 -7.78 -18.13 8.97
CA ASP A 493 -8.27 -16.89 9.59
C ASP A 493 -7.62 -15.61 9.01
N ILE A 494 -7.68 -15.52 7.68
CA ILE A 494 -7.12 -14.38 6.98
C ILE A 494 -8.17 -13.28 6.97
N ARG A 495 -8.44 -12.71 8.12
CA ARG A 495 -9.28 -11.51 8.24
C ARG A 495 -8.64 -10.30 7.57
N ASN A 496 -7.36 -10.41 7.18
CA ASN A 496 -6.52 -9.30 6.77
C ASN A 496 -5.65 -9.59 5.54
N GLY A 497 -6.11 -10.42 4.59
CA GLY A 497 -5.45 -10.65 3.31
C GLY A 497 -4.09 -11.39 3.37
N ALA A 498 -3.28 -11.25 2.34
CA ALA A 498 -1.93 -11.82 2.29
C ALA A 498 -1.06 -11.37 3.47
N HIS A 499 -1.32 -10.20 4.03
CA HIS A 499 -0.66 -9.69 5.23
C HIS A 499 -0.97 -10.51 6.49
N ALA A 500 -2.14 -11.16 6.59
CA ALA A 500 -2.43 -12.01 7.74
C ALA A 500 -1.56 -13.27 7.77
N LEU A 501 -1.22 -13.83 6.61
CA LEU A 501 -0.24 -14.93 6.58
C LEU A 501 1.09 -14.49 7.18
N HIS A 502 1.56 -13.29 6.86
CA HIS A 502 2.77 -12.74 7.44
C HIS A 502 2.63 -12.53 8.95
N SER A 503 1.53 -11.94 9.41
CA SER A 503 1.31 -11.67 10.83
C SER A 503 1.21 -12.95 11.66
N ASN A 504 0.45 -13.94 11.19
CA ASN A 504 0.34 -15.23 11.85
C ASN A 504 1.69 -15.95 11.91
N SER A 505 2.48 -15.84 10.85
CA SER A 505 3.82 -16.44 10.81
C SER A 505 4.80 -15.71 11.73
N TYR A 506 4.75 -14.39 11.83
CA TYR A 506 5.58 -13.66 12.80
C TYR A 506 5.22 -14.02 14.24
N LEU A 507 3.93 -14.14 14.55
CA LEU A 507 3.46 -14.56 15.86
C LEU A 507 3.93 -15.98 16.18
N TRP A 508 3.72 -16.91 15.25
CA TRP A 508 4.17 -18.29 15.39
C TRP A 508 5.68 -18.38 15.62
N MET A 509 6.48 -17.68 14.83
CA MET A 509 7.93 -17.65 14.98
C MET A 509 8.37 -17.03 16.30
N PHE A 510 7.65 -16.00 16.77
CA PHE A 510 7.92 -15.42 18.07
C PHE A 510 7.65 -16.40 19.22
N GLU A 511 6.58 -17.16 19.15
CA GLU A 511 6.25 -18.21 20.14
C GLU A 511 7.24 -19.38 20.09
N HIS A 512 7.72 -19.76 18.90
CA HIS A 512 8.61 -20.89 18.67
C HIS A 512 10.09 -20.48 18.45
N LYS A 513 10.48 -19.29 18.88
CA LYS A 513 11.80 -18.71 18.64
C LYS A 513 12.98 -19.60 19.06
N GLN A 514 12.84 -20.40 20.14
CA GLN A 514 13.88 -21.33 20.56
C GLN A 514 14.09 -22.45 19.54
N SER A 515 13.01 -22.99 19.01
CA SER A 515 13.08 -24.04 17.98
C SER A 515 13.76 -23.51 16.73
N ILE A 516 13.40 -22.29 16.29
CA ILE A 516 14.02 -21.63 15.14
C ILE A 516 15.50 -21.36 15.37
N PHE A 517 15.86 -20.85 16.56
CA PHE A 517 17.25 -20.59 16.92
C PHE A 517 18.09 -21.88 16.95
N ASN A 518 17.58 -22.94 17.57
CA ASN A 518 18.26 -24.24 17.61
C ASN A 518 18.47 -24.81 16.22
N PHE A 519 17.46 -24.72 15.37
CA PHE A 519 17.52 -25.12 13.97
C PHE A 519 18.58 -24.30 13.19
N ALA A 520 18.52 -22.97 13.26
CA ALA A 520 19.46 -22.10 12.57
C ALA A 520 20.91 -22.36 13.04
N SER A 521 21.10 -22.63 14.33
CA SER A 521 22.40 -22.95 14.93
C SER A 521 22.91 -24.33 14.50
N ALA A 522 22.03 -25.29 14.29
CA ALA A 522 22.39 -26.61 13.78
C ALA A 522 22.83 -26.57 12.30
N VAL A 523 22.19 -25.74 11.50
CA VAL A 523 22.52 -25.56 10.09
C VAL A 523 23.81 -24.77 9.90
N ALA A 524 24.05 -23.78 10.75
CA ALA A 524 25.16 -22.83 10.61
C ALA A 524 26.27 -23.13 11.64
N ARG A 525 27.39 -23.63 11.17
CA ARG A 525 28.61 -23.76 12.01
C ARG A 525 29.27 -22.39 12.15
N VAL A 526 28.85 -21.62 13.16
CA VAL A 526 29.40 -20.31 13.50
C VAL A 526 29.98 -20.30 14.90
N PRO A 527 30.90 -19.37 15.25
CA PRO A 527 31.43 -19.23 16.57
C PRO A 527 30.36 -19.00 17.64
N GLU A 528 30.60 -19.46 18.87
CA GLU A 528 29.67 -19.33 19.99
C GLU A 528 29.18 -17.89 20.23
N TRP A 529 30.04 -16.89 20.07
CA TRP A 529 29.66 -15.50 20.25
C TRP A 529 28.64 -15.01 19.20
N VAL A 530 28.64 -15.59 17.99
CA VAL A 530 27.62 -15.29 16.95
C VAL A 530 26.29 -15.88 17.37
N HIS A 531 26.27 -17.11 17.89
CA HIS A 531 25.05 -17.72 18.44
C HIS A 531 24.50 -16.92 19.61
N GLN A 532 25.35 -16.50 20.54
CA GLN A 532 24.95 -15.67 21.67
C GLN A 532 24.38 -14.33 21.22
N LEU A 533 25.00 -13.70 20.24
CA LEU A 533 24.51 -12.44 19.67
C LEU A 533 23.14 -12.61 18.98
N GLN A 534 22.99 -13.66 18.18
CA GLN A 534 21.72 -13.99 17.53
C GLN A 534 20.66 -14.35 18.57
N GLN A 535 21.03 -15.11 19.59
CA GLN A 535 20.15 -15.47 20.69
C GLN A 535 19.71 -14.25 21.49
N SER A 536 20.62 -13.34 21.83
CA SER A 536 20.28 -12.10 22.51
C SER A 536 19.32 -11.25 21.67
N PHE A 537 19.55 -11.20 20.35
CA PHE A 537 18.67 -10.50 19.42
C PHE A 537 17.25 -11.03 19.42
N ILE A 538 17.09 -12.36 19.57
CA ILE A 538 15.78 -13.03 19.56
C ILE A 538 15.19 -13.14 20.98
N TYR A 539 16.03 -13.44 21.98
CA TYR A 539 15.61 -14.03 23.24
C TYR A 539 15.18 -13.08 24.31
N ASP A 540 15.91 -11.99 24.45
CA ASP A 540 15.52 -11.00 25.45
C ASP A 540 14.14 -10.42 25.13
N GLN A 541 13.67 -10.66 23.91
CA GLN A 541 12.34 -10.28 23.46
C GLN A 541 11.20 -11.02 24.17
N ALA A 542 11.48 -12.13 24.82
CA ALA A 542 10.43 -12.99 25.37
C ALA A 542 10.09 -12.74 26.81
N GLN A 543 10.99 -12.14 27.58
CA GLN A 543 10.89 -12.17 29.04
C GLN A 543 10.40 -10.89 29.69
N CYS A 544 10.46 -9.77 29.01
CA CYS A 544 10.15 -8.48 29.62
C CYS A 544 9.31 -7.59 28.72
N TYR A 545 8.44 -6.87 29.34
CA TYR A 545 7.55 -5.96 28.68
C TYR A 545 7.52 -4.60 29.40
N PRO A 546 7.93 -3.48 28.78
CA PRO A 546 8.65 -3.32 27.51
C PRO A 546 10.09 -3.82 27.56
N LEU A 547 10.58 -4.43 26.49
CA LEU A 547 11.91 -5.02 26.46
C LEU A 547 12.92 -4.14 25.75
N THR A 548 14.12 -4.02 26.34
CA THR A 548 15.28 -3.42 25.70
C THR A 548 16.37 -4.47 25.56
N ILE A 549 16.75 -4.75 24.30
CA ILE A 549 17.83 -5.67 23.98
C ILE A 549 19.11 -4.89 23.69
N SER A 550 20.21 -5.29 24.29
CA SER A 550 21.53 -4.84 23.92
C SER A 550 22.25 -5.91 23.13
N ALA A 551 22.56 -5.62 21.87
CA ALA A 551 23.33 -6.52 21.02
C ALA A 551 24.50 -5.77 20.39
N ASN A 552 25.67 -6.42 20.31
CA ASN A 552 26.82 -5.83 19.65
C ASN A 552 26.76 -6.05 18.13
N TYR A 553 26.01 -5.18 17.47
CA TYR A 553 25.82 -5.23 16.01
C TYR A 553 27.12 -5.02 15.23
N ASN A 554 28.08 -4.32 15.84
CA ASN A 554 29.32 -3.94 15.15
C ASN A 554 30.38 -5.05 15.15
N ILE A 555 30.18 -6.12 15.92
CA ILE A 555 31.04 -7.32 15.83
C ILE A 555 31.05 -7.85 14.40
N ILE A 556 29.89 -7.87 13.72
CA ILE A 556 29.78 -8.32 12.33
C ILE A 556 30.50 -7.36 11.36
N LYS A 557 30.66 -6.10 11.75
CA LYS A 557 31.35 -5.05 11.00
C LYS A 557 32.72 -4.68 11.58
N GLN A 558 33.24 -5.46 12.51
CA GLN A 558 34.47 -5.16 13.29
C GLN A 558 34.39 -3.87 14.12
N CYS A 559 33.22 -3.44 14.51
CA CYS A 559 32.99 -2.29 15.40
C CYS A 559 32.47 -2.79 16.75
N ALA A 560 32.94 -2.16 17.85
CA ALA A 560 32.68 -2.63 19.21
C ALA A 560 31.49 -1.97 19.94
N GLU A 561 30.67 -1.18 19.24
CA GLU A 561 29.59 -0.44 19.90
C GLU A 561 28.30 -1.28 20.05
N PRO A 562 27.67 -1.31 21.21
CA PRO A 562 26.41 -2.00 21.42
C PRO A 562 25.26 -1.29 20.72
N VAL A 563 24.39 -2.06 20.10
CA VAL A 563 23.12 -1.60 19.54
C VAL A 563 22.00 -2.03 20.46
N VAL A 564 21.18 -1.08 20.88
CA VAL A 564 20.05 -1.35 21.77
C VAL A 564 18.78 -1.45 20.96
N TYR A 565 18.04 -2.53 21.19
CA TYR A 565 16.69 -2.73 20.63
C TYR A 565 15.67 -2.61 21.75
N SER A 566 14.58 -1.88 21.49
CA SER A 566 13.43 -1.90 22.39
C SER A 566 12.23 -2.52 21.68
N ILE A 567 11.56 -3.41 22.39
CA ILE A 567 10.36 -4.09 21.93
C ILE A 567 9.21 -3.63 22.80
N THR A 568 8.18 -3.11 22.16
CA THR A 568 6.99 -2.66 22.86
C THR A 568 5.80 -3.39 22.25
N PRO A 569 5.04 -4.17 23.02
CA PRO A 569 3.77 -4.70 22.57
C PRO A 569 2.83 -3.54 22.22
N GLN A 570 2.08 -3.71 21.16
CA GLN A 570 1.02 -2.77 20.79
C GLN A 570 -0.27 -3.27 21.45
N PRO A 571 -0.90 -2.50 22.33
CA PRO A 571 -2.17 -2.87 22.90
C PRO A 571 -3.25 -2.82 21.81
N ASN A 572 -3.89 -3.97 21.59
CA ASN A 572 -5.22 -4.11 20.98
C ASN A 572 -5.44 -3.50 19.58
N VAL A 573 -5.02 -4.20 18.56
CA VAL A 573 -5.62 -4.02 17.23
C VAL A 573 -6.69 -5.08 16.94
N SER A 574 -6.61 -6.24 17.56
CA SER A 574 -7.74 -7.18 17.70
C SER A 574 -7.55 -8.01 18.96
N SER A 575 -8.64 -8.53 19.54
CA SER A 575 -8.62 -9.35 20.74
C SER A 575 -7.82 -10.65 20.63
N ASP A 576 -7.36 -10.99 19.42
CA ASP A 576 -6.77 -12.28 19.11
C ASP A 576 -5.26 -12.23 18.81
N PHE A 577 -4.66 -11.02 18.70
CA PHE A 577 -3.26 -10.85 18.35
C PHE A 577 -2.57 -9.80 19.23
N ASN A 578 -1.46 -10.17 19.83
CA ASN A 578 -0.54 -9.23 20.47
C ASN A 578 0.50 -8.79 19.44
N PHE A 579 0.45 -7.53 19.04
CA PHE A 579 1.42 -6.94 18.12
C PHE A 579 2.60 -6.34 18.88
N TYR A 580 3.78 -6.49 18.31
CA TYR A 580 5.01 -5.99 18.90
C TYR A 580 5.69 -5.01 17.96
N GLN A 581 6.09 -3.88 18.49
CA GLN A 581 6.94 -2.94 17.79
C GLN A 581 8.37 -3.12 18.28
N VAL A 582 9.27 -3.51 17.39
CA VAL A 582 10.71 -3.58 17.69
C VAL A 582 11.36 -2.29 17.21
N ARG A 583 11.90 -1.53 18.14
CA ARG A 583 12.65 -0.32 17.83
C ARG A 583 14.12 -0.55 18.10
N ARG A 584 14.92 -0.32 17.10
CA ARG A 584 16.36 -0.30 17.21
C ARG A 584 16.81 1.08 17.70
N LYS A 585 17.56 1.12 18.80
CA LYS A 585 18.20 2.34 19.30
C LYS A 585 19.70 2.25 19.05
N GLY A 586 20.31 3.33 18.58
CA GLY A 586 21.73 3.37 18.23
C GLY A 586 21.96 3.74 16.77
N LEU A 587 23.09 3.35 16.19
CA LEU A 587 23.52 3.71 14.83
C LEU A 587 22.52 3.40 13.71
N LEU A 588 21.58 2.50 13.98
CA LEU A 588 20.50 2.17 13.05
C LEU A 588 19.17 2.22 13.82
N LYS A 589 18.53 3.37 13.94
CA LYS A 589 17.21 3.52 14.58
C LYS A 589 16.07 3.00 13.69
N ASN A 590 16.21 1.83 13.12
CA ASN A 590 15.17 1.26 12.28
C ASN A 590 14.06 0.67 13.14
N LYS A 591 12.84 0.98 12.81
CA LYS A 591 11.67 0.30 13.34
C LYS A 591 11.54 -1.03 12.59
N ILE A 592 11.66 -2.14 13.27
CA ILE A 592 11.21 -3.42 12.76
C ILE A 592 9.85 -3.67 13.37
N PHE A 593 8.82 -3.71 12.53
CA PHE A 593 7.48 -4.03 12.98
C PHE A 593 7.27 -5.53 12.85
N ILE A 594 6.92 -6.17 13.95
CA ILE A 594 6.43 -7.53 13.96
C ILE A 594 4.94 -7.42 14.28
N GLY A 595 4.09 -7.48 13.27
CA GLY A 595 2.64 -7.42 13.42
C GLY A 595 1.93 -6.44 12.48
N ASN A 596 0.62 -6.59 12.41
CA ASN A 596 -0.26 -5.78 11.57
C ASN A 596 -0.46 -4.39 12.13
N ASN A 597 0.46 -3.51 11.94
CA ASN A 597 0.14 -2.10 12.13
C ASN A 597 0.18 -1.42 10.76
N HIS A 598 -0.95 -1.43 10.05
CA HIS A 598 -1.10 -0.78 8.75
C HIS A 598 -0.90 0.72 8.81
N ASP A 599 -1.08 1.33 9.97
CA ASP A 599 -0.78 2.74 10.20
C ASP A 599 0.72 3.04 10.24
N SER A 600 1.53 2.01 10.13
CA SER A 600 2.99 2.10 10.15
C SER A 600 3.66 1.45 8.92
N TRP A 601 2.85 1.00 7.97
CA TRP A 601 3.31 0.46 6.67
C TRP A 601 3.21 1.49 5.56
#